data_2b42c37779eaecb53cf7ae23b3c638a8
#
_entry.id   2b42c37779eaecb53cf7ae23b3c638a8
#
_cell.length_a   1.000
_cell.length_b   1.000
_cell.length_c   1.000
_cell.angle_alpha   90.00
_cell.angle_beta   90.00
_cell.angle_gamma   90.00
#
_symmetry.space_group_name_H-M   'P 1'
#
loop_
_entity.id
_entity.type
_entity.pdbx_description
1 polymer ?
#
loop_
_entity_poly.entity_id
_entity_poly.type
_entity_poly.pdbx_seq_one_letter_code
_entity_poly.pdbx_strand_id
1 'polypeptide(L)'
;DYAIINDGDSEVKAVLQALKLCSMVRTRRSLYYKPYPAFVHWKTGKIHATVNQSATNTRRYSSSKPNVQQLSKHEKIDGFLPEVRSVFVPHRPDAVVVSLDFAAQELRVIADYSQDPGMLSCFIGDSLKDMHAMTGVGIALRRHPEIEWSYDTFVEVLADKTSENNKYVKVCRTLGKKVNFT
;
A
#
# COMPACT_ATOMS: atom_id res chain seq x y z
N ASP A 1 10.03 8.41 -15.99
CA ASP A 1 10.88 8.37 -14.79
C ASP A 1 11.35 6.96 -14.44
N TYR A 2 10.51 5.91 -14.57
CA TYR A 2 10.90 4.53 -14.25
C TYR A 2 11.92 3.95 -15.25
N ALA A 3 11.79 4.24 -16.52
CA ALA A 3 12.73 3.82 -17.56
C ALA A 3 14.13 4.46 -17.34
N ILE A 4 14.18 5.75 -17.03
CA ILE A 4 15.44 6.45 -16.75
C ILE A 4 16.17 5.84 -15.56
N ILE A 5 15.43 5.43 -14.51
CA ILE A 5 16.03 4.81 -13.31
C ILE A 5 16.56 3.39 -13.61
N ASN A 6 15.98 2.66 -14.54
CA ASN A 6 16.39 1.28 -14.83
C ASN A 6 17.36 1.15 -16.01
N ASP A 7 17.21 1.98 -17.05
CA ASP A 7 17.94 1.87 -18.32
C ASP A 7 18.89 3.06 -18.61
N GLY A 8 18.94 4.04 -17.69
CA GLY A 8 19.78 5.23 -17.85
C GLY A 8 21.23 5.01 -17.46
N ASP A 9 22.06 6.02 -17.79
CA ASP A 9 23.46 6.09 -17.40
C ASP A 9 23.63 5.94 -15.88
N SER A 10 24.67 5.25 -15.47
CA SER A 10 25.02 4.94 -14.07
C SER A 10 25.10 6.20 -13.19
N GLU A 11 25.67 7.29 -13.69
CA GLU A 11 25.78 8.55 -12.96
C GLU A 11 24.42 9.24 -12.79
N VAL A 12 23.63 9.30 -13.83
CA VAL A 12 22.26 9.86 -13.79
C VAL A 12 21.40 9.07 -12.81
N LYS A 13 21.54 7.74 -12.80
CA LYS A 13 20.83 6.85 -11.89
C LYS A 13 21.20 7.11 -10.43
N ALA A 14 22.48 7.28 -10.14
CA ALA A 14 22.98 7.61 -8.80
C ALA A 14 22.42 8.95 -8.29
N VAL A 15 22.43 9.99 -9.13
CA VAL A 15 21.87 11.30 -8.82
C VAL A 15 20.36 11.22 -8.54
N LEU A 16 19.61 10.52 -9.37
CA LEU A 16 18.16 10.36 -9.18
C LEU A 16 17.82 9.58 -7.90
N GLN A 17 18.61 8.55 -7.56
CA GLN A 17 18.47 7.82 -6.31
C GLN A 17 18.76 8.71 -5.10
N ALA A 18 19.83 9.51 -5.15
CA ALA A 18 20.17 10.46 -4.10
C ALA A 18 19.08 11.53 -3.91
N LEU A 19 18.55 12.10 -4.99
CA LEU A 19 17.42 13.06 -4.94
C LEU A 19 16.17 12.44 -4.33
N LYS A 20 15.84 11.22 -4.73
CA LYS A 20 14.71 10.46 -4.15
C LYS A 20 14.92 10.25 -2.65
N LEU A 21 16.10 9.83 -2.23
CA LEU A 21 16.45 9.63 -0.83
C LEU A 21 16.34 10.94 -0.03
N CYS A 22 16.91 12.03 -0.52
CA CYS A 22 16.79 13.34 0.09
C CYS A 22 15.34 13.80 0.26
N SER A 23 14.52 13.59 -0.77
CA SER A 23 13.08 13.89 -0.72
C SER A 23 12.35 13.07 0.34
N MET A 24 12.64 11.78 0.43
CA MET A 24 12.06 10.88 1.44
C MET A 24 12.45 11.29 2.86
N VAL A 25 13.74 11.57 3.09
CA VAL A 25 14.24 12.01 4.40
C VAL A 25 13.62 13.33 4.81
N ARG A 26 13.57 14.31 3.90
CA ARG A 26 12.94 15.63 4.15
C ARG A 26 11.46 15.47 4.53
N THR A 27 10.73 14.67 3.78
CA THR A 27 9.31 14.40 4.02
C THR A 27 9.10 13.76 5.39
N ARG A 28 9.84 12.72 5.73
CA ARG A 28 9.71 12.05 7.04
C ARG A 28 10.09 12.97 8.18
N ARG A 29 11.16 13.76 8.04
CA ARG A 29 11.56 14.73 9.05
C ARG A 29 10.47 15.77 9.31
N SER A 30 9.88 16.33 8.26
CA SER A 30 8.86 17.37 8.38
C SER A 30 7.52 16.85 8.88
N LEU A 31 7.11 15.64 8.49
CA LEU A 31 5.81 15.08 8.86
C LEU A 31 5.81 14.37 10.21
N TYR A 32 6.93 13.76 10.60
CA TYR A 32 6.95 12.90 11.79
C TYR A 32 8.01 13.32 12.81
N TYR A 33 9.27 13.26 12.46
CA TYR A 33 10.35 13.40 13.46
C TYR A 33 10.45 14.77 14.10
N LYS A 34 10.11 15.84 13.37
CA LYS A 34 10.10 17.19 13.91
C LYS A 34 8.84 17.49 14.74
N PRO A 35 7.60 17.21 14.27
CA PRO A 35 6.39 17.59 15.01
C PRO A 35 6.00 16.61 16.11
N TYR A 36 6.26 15.30 16.00
CA TYR A 36 5.74 14.33 16.95
C TYR A 36 6.24 14.47 18.37
N PRO A 37 7.52 14.81 18.65
CA PRO A 37 7.96 15.08 20.02
C PRO A 37 7.18 16.15 20.73
N ALA A 38 6.68 17.17 20.01
CA ALA A 38 5.86 18.23 20.58
C ALA A 38 4.46 17.78 21.02
N PHE A 39 4.01 16.62 20.54
CA PHE A 39 2.72 16.02 20.94
C PHE A 39 2.84 15.04 22.12
N VAL A 40 4.04 14.77 22.59
CA VAL A 40 4.23 13.90 23.76
C VAL A 40 3.75 14.65 25.01
N HIS A 41 2.75 14.08 25.66
CA HIS A 41 2.16 14.67 26.85
C HIS A 41 3.12 14.52 28.04
N TRP A 42 3.48 15.63 28.66
CA TRP A 42 4.53 15.70 29.68
C TRP A 42 4.31 14.81 30.93
N LYS A 43 3.05 14.57 31.33
CA LYS A 43 2.73 13.69 32.48
C LYS A 43 2.72 12.20 32.12
N THR A 44 2.25 11.86 30.90
CA THR A 44 1.99 10.46 30.53
C THR A 44 3.09 9.87 29.66
N GLY A 45 3.97 10.71 29.07
CA GLY A 45 4.96 10.28 28.09
C GLY A 45 4.37 9.71 26.81
N LYS A 46 3.08 9.94 26.55
CA LYS A 46 2.34 9.37 25.42
C LYS A 46 1.83 10.43 24.49
N ILE A 47 1.59 10.04 23.24
CA ILE A 47 0.90 10.86 22.25
C ILE A 47 -0.60 10.54 22.32
N HIS A 48 -1.43 11.59 22.48
CA HIS A 48 -2.89 11.50 22.54
C HIS A 48 -3.47 12.16 21.29
N ALA A 49 -3.53 11.42 20.18
CA ALA A 49 -4.11 11.92 18.94
C ALA A 49 -5.63 12.11 19.09
N THR A 50 -6.16 13.17 18.47
CA THR A 50 -7.61 13.39 18.37
C THR A 50 -8.16 12.57 17.22
N VAL A 51 -9.18 11.76 17.47
CA VAL A 51 -9.89 11.00 16.44
C VAL A 51 -11.26 11.62 16.20
N ASN A 52 -11.51 12.04 14.97
CA ASN A 52 -12.77 12.63 14.54
C ASN A 52 -13.58 11.57 13.77
N GLN A 53 -14.81 11.31 14.22
CA GLN A 53 -15.63 10.20 13.70
C GLN A 53 -16.30 10.51 12.36
N SER A 54 -16.57 11.77 12.04
CA SER A 54 -17.37 12.16 10.88
C SER A 54 -16.84 13.40 10.15
N ALA A 55 -15.56 13.71 10.27
CA ALA A 55 -14.96 14.91 9.69
C ALA A 55 -14.61 14.81 8.19
N THR A 56 -14.83 13.68 7.57
CA THR A 56 -14.59 13.46 6.12
C THR A 56 -15.91 13.35 5.37
N ASN A 57 -15.93 13.76 4.09
CA ASN A 57 -17.12 13.62 3.23
C ASN A 57 -17.57 12.16 3.08
N THR A 58 -16.63 11.22 3.16
CA THR A 58 -16.90 9.78 3.10
C THR A 58 -17.25 9.17 4.45
N ARG A 59 -17.39 9.96 5.51
CA ARG A 59 -17.63 9.54 6.90
C ARG A 59 -16.60 8.57 7.47
N ARG A 60 -15.41 8.53 6.89
CA ARG A 60 -14.27 7.80 7.48
C ARG A 60 -13.75 8.55 8.69
N TYR A 61 -13.20 7.82 9.65
CA TYR A 61 -12.46 8.45 10.74
C TYR A 61 -11.29 9.26 10.20
N SER A 62 -11.02 10.40 10.80
CA SER A 62 -9.81 11.18 10.58
C SER A 62 -9.08 11.41 11.89
N SER A 63 -7.77 11.62 11.80
CA SER A 63 -6.94 11.86 12.98
C SER A 63 -6.17 13.17 12.85
N SER A 64 -6.02 13.86 13.99
CA SER A 64 -5.29 15.14 14.09
C SER A 64 -4.54 15.24 15.41
N LYS A 65 -3.54 16.10 15.45
CA LYS A 65 -2.76 16.42 16.65
C LYS A 65 -2.11 15.21 17.35
N PRO A 66 -1.27 14.41 16.71
CA PRO A 66 -0.93 14.40 15.28
C PRO A 66 -1.85 13.51 14.44
N ASN A 67 -1.71 13.55 13.09
CA ASN A 67 -2.41 12.63 12.22
C ASN A 67 -1.68 11.28 12.19
N VAL A 68 -2.15 10.33 13.00
CA VAL A 68 -1.57 8.97 13.10
C VAL A 68 -2.03 8.02 11.98
N GLN A 69 -3.02 8.41 11.17
CA GLN A 69 -3.50 7.59 10.05
C GLN A 69 -2.63 7.70 8.80
N GLN A 70 -1.81 8.75 8.70
CA GLN A 70 -0.92 8.98 7.57
C GLN A 70 0.51 8.47 7.80
N LEU A 71 0.73 7.61 8.79
CA LEU A 71 2.05 7.05 9.05
C LEU A 71 2.58 6.30 7.83
N SER A 72 3.77 6.67 7.39
CA SER A 72 4.46 6.01 6.29
C SER A 72 4.50 4.50 6.53
N LYS A 73 4.03 3.75 5.52
CA LYS A 73 4.12 2.30 5.50
C LYS A 73 5.46 1.97 4.86
N HIS A 74 6.38 1.44 5.60
CA HIS A 74 7.66 0.91 5.15
C HIS A 74 8.88 1.83 5.07
N GLU A 75 9.92 1.13 5.14
CA GLU A 75 11.31 1.31 4.78
C GLU A 75 12.10 2.07 5.83
N LYS A 76 12.88 1.27 6.54
CA LYS A 76 14.14 1.75 7.06
C LYS A 76 14.83 2.45 5.89
N ILE A 77 15.28 3.65 6.11
CA ILE A 77 16.28 4.26 5.25
C ILE A 77 17.60 3.89 5.92
N ASP A 78 18.20 2.80 5.45
CA ASP A 78 19.40 2.24 6.05
C ASP A 78 20.46 3.32 6.27
N GLY A 79 20.93 3.41 7.50
CA GLY A 79 21.92 4.40 7.93
C GLY A 79 21.41 5.81 8.25
N PHE A 80 20.12 6.13 8.00
CA PHE A 80 19.60 7.48 8.19
C PHE A 80 18.42 7.60 9.16
N LEU A 81 17.38 6.81 8.95
CA LEU A 81 16.15 6.96 9.73
C LEU A 81 15.53 5.58 10.04
N PRO A 82 15.07 5.37 11.28
CA PRO A 82 14.32 4.19 11.62
C PRO A 82 12.96 4.17 10.93
N GLU A 83 12.29 3.04 10.97
CA GLU A 83 10.91 2.92 10.51
C GLU A 83 9.99 3.78 11.36
N VAL A 84 9.15 4.62 10.73
CA VAL A 84 8.26 5.54 11.46
C VAL A 84 7.30 4.81 12.38
N ARG A 85 6.84 3.62 11.99
CA ARG A 85 5.89 2.84 12.79
C ARG A 85 6.52 2.14 14.00
N SER A 86 7.82 1.90 13.98
CA SER A 86 8.52 1.23 15.09
C SER A 86 8.58 2.05 16.38
N VAL A 87 8.31 3.36 16.30
CA VAL A 87 8.23 4.22 17.51
C VAL A 87 6.91 4.04 18.29
N PHE A 88 5.91 3.40 17.68
CA PHE A 88 4.64 3.10 18.34
C PHE A 88 4.75 1.74 19.01
N VAL A 89 4.86 1.76 20.31
CA VAL A 89 5.03 0.57 21.13
C VAL A 89 3.78 0.34 22.01
N PRO A 90 3.52 -0.90 22.45
CA PRO A 90 2.45 -1.19 23.39
C PRO A 90 2.60 -0.40 24.67
N HIS A 91 1.48 -0.19 25.36
CA HIS A 91 1.47 0.53 26.65
C HIS A 91 2.24 -0.20 27.75
N ARG A 92 2.26 -1.52 27.70
CA ARG A 92 2.92 -2.37 28.70
C ARG A 92 3.91 -3.31 28.00
N PRO A 93 4.99 -3.71 28.68
CA PRO A 93 5.98 -4.62 28.10
C PRO A 93 5.43 -6.01 27.71
N ASP A 94 4.37 -6.46 28.40
CA ASP A 94 3.69 -7.72 28.16
C ASP A 94 2.56 -7.65 27.12
N ALA A 95 2.33 -6.48 26.55
CA ALA A 95 1.29 -6.26 25.54
C ALA A 95 1.85 -6.29 24.12
N VAL A 96 0.99 -6.63 23.17
CA VAL A 96 1.30 -6.63 21.74
C VAL A 96 0.33 -5.72 20.99
N VAL A 97 0.80 -5.15 19.89
CA VAL A 97 -0.06 -4.42 18.95
C VAL A 97 -0.60 -5.42 17.92
N VAL A 98 -1.92 -5.56 17.86
CA VAL A 98 -2.60 -6.40 16.87
C VAL A 98 -3.15 -5.51 15.78
N SER A 99 -2.83 -5.81 14.52
CA SER A 99 -3.38 -5.13 13.35
C SER A 99 -4.35 -6.06 12.63
N LEU A 100 -5.60 -5.63 12.52
CA LEU A 100 -6.66 -6.35 11.80
C LEU A 100 -7.14 -5.47 10.65
N ASP A 101 -7.26 -6.05 9.47
CA ASP A 101 -7.75 -5.36 8.28
C ASP A 101 -8.67 -6.27 7.48
N PHE A 102 -9.77 -5.71 6.98
CA PHE A 102 -10.69 -6.48 6.14
C PHE A 102 -10.12 -6.60 4.71
N ALA A 103 -10.05 -7.83 4.22
CA ALA A 103 -9.61 -8.06 2.85
C ALA A 103 -10.65 -7.53 1.85
N ALA A 104 -10.25 -6.50 1.07
CA ALA A 104 -11.05 -5.91 0.00
C ALA A 104 -12.47 -5.50 0.41
N GLN A 105 -12.65 -4.93 1.62
CA GLN A 105 -13.97 -4.59 2.17
C GLN A 105 -14.83 -3.77 1.21
N GLU A 106 -14.28 -2.72 0.62
CA GLU A 106 -15.02 -1.84 -0.29
C GLU A 106 -15.52 -2.59 -1.53
N LEU A 107 -14.67 -3.43 -2.11
CA LEU A 107 -15.04 -4.24 -3.29
C LEU A 107 -16.10 -5.29 -2.96
N ARG A 108 -16.09 -5.85 -1.75
CA ARG A 108 -17.12 -6.78 -1.28
C ARG A 108 -18.48 -6.08 -1.14
N VAL A 109 -18.48 -4.88 -0.58
CA VAL A 109 -19.72 -4.08 -0.46
C VAL A 109 -20.25 -3.69 -1.85
N ILE A 110 -19.37 -3.31 -2.78
CA ILE A 110 -19.77 -3.00 -4.16
C ILE A 110 -20.33 -4.24 -4.84
N ALA A 111 -19.69 -5.41 -4.69
CA ALA A 111 -20.15 -6.66 -5.27
C ALA A 111 -21.55 -7.05 -4.75
N ASP A 112 -21.76 -6.94 -3.42
CA ASP A 112 -23.04 -7.22 -2.79
C ASP A 112 -24.12 -6.22 -3.24
N TYR A 113 -23.81 -4.95 -3.32
CA TYR A 113 -24.77 -3.92 -3.72
C TYR A 113 -25.13 -3.99 -5.22
N SER A 114 -24.11 -4.21 -6.09
CA SER A 114 -24.31 -4.27 -7.54
C SER A 114 -24.92 -5.59 -8.02
N GLN A 115 -24.77 -6.67 -7.23
CA GLN A 115 -25.13 -8.03 -7.62
C GLN A 115 -24.48 -8.50 -8.94
N ASP A 116 -23.32 -7.90 -9.29
CA ASP A 116 -22.57 -8.27 -10.49
C ASP A 116 -22.00 -9.69 -10.35
N PRO A 117 -22.37 -10.63 -11.26
CA PRO A 117 -21.93 -12.02 -11.17
C PRO A 117 -20.41 -12.18 -11.23
N GLY A 118 -19.72 -11.33 -12.01
CA GLY A 118 -18.27 -11.34 -12.14
C GLY A 118 -17.59 -10.95 -10.82
N MET A 119 -18.09 -9.88 -10.17
CA MET A 119 -17.59 -9.46 -8.86
C MET A 119 -17.93 -10.48 -7.77
N LEU A 120 -19.17 -11.00 -7.73
CA LEU A 120 -19.58 -11.98 -6.75
C LEU A 120 -18.75 -13.25 -6.83
N SER A 121 -18.41 -13.72 -8.03
CA SER A 121 -17.56 -14.91 -8.23
C SER A 121 -16.16 -14.78 -7.61
N CYS A 122 -15.70 -13.56 -7.34
CA CYS A 122 -14.43 -13.33 -6.66
C CYS A 122 -14.52 -13.53 -5.13
N PHE A 123 -15.71 -13.43 -4.55
CA PHE A 123 -15.89 -13.37 -3.10
C PHE A 123 -16.76 -14.47 -2.52
N ILE A 124 -17.48 -15.21 -3.37
CA ILE A 124 -18.42 -16.28 -2.97
C ILE A 124 -17.95 -17.57 -3.65
N GLY A 125 -18.03 -18.70 -2.92
CA GLY A 125 -17.67 -20.03 -3.40
C GLY A 125 -16.40 -20.58 -2.77
N ASP A 126 -16.00 -21.77 -3.21
CA ASP A 126 -14.88 -22.52 -2.62
C ASP A 126 -13.51 -21.98 -3.00
N SER A 127 -13.39 -21.24 -4.10
CA SER A 127 -12.15 -20.62 -4.55
C SER A 127 -12.29 -19.11 -4.65
N LEU A 128 -11.91 -18.41 -3.59
CA LEU A 128 -11.88 -16.94 -3.58
C LEU A 128 -10.83 -16.43 -4.58
N LYS A 129 -11.23 -15.47 -5.41
CA LYS A 129 -10.34 -14.88 -6.42
C LYS A 129 -9.88 -13.48 -6.02
N ASP A 130 -8.66 -13.13 -6.40
CA ASP A 130 -8.15 -11.76 -6.28
C ASP A 130 -8.71 -10.90 -7.42
N MET A 131 -9.66 -10.02 -7.10
CA MET A 131 -10.28 -9.13 -8.07
C MET A 131 -9.28 -8.21 -8.78
N HIS A 132 -8.20 -7.81 -8.09
CA HIS A 132 -7.15 -7.01 -8.73
C HIS A 132 -6.34 -7.83 -9.75
N ALA A 133 -6.15 -9.13 -9.49
CA ALA A 133 -5.56 -10.04 -10.44
C ALA A 133 -6.50 -10.29 -11.62
N MET A 134 -7.80 -10.45 -11.40
CA MET A 134 -8.81 -10.56 -12.48
C MET A 134 -8.74 -9.38 -13.45
N THR A 135 -8.77 -8.16 -12.93
CA THR A 135 -8.62 -6.95 -13.73
C THR A 135 -7.22 -6.89 -14.39
N GLY A 136 -6.19 -7.35 -13.68
CA GLY A 136 -4.82 -7.45 -14.18
C GLY A 136 -4.69 -8.38 -15.38
N VAL A 137 -5.39 -9.52 -15.39
CA VAL A 137 -5.48 -10.42 -16.55
C VAL A 137 -6.06 -9.71 -17.77
N GLY A 138 -7.17 -8.98 -17.61
CA GLY A 138 -7.76 -8.19 -18.70
C GLY A 138 -6.81 -7.13 -19.27
N ILE A 139 -5.98 -6.52 -18.41
CA ILE A 139 -4.94 -5.57 -18.83
C ILE A 139 -3.81 -6.30 -19.58
N ALA A 140 -3.38 -7.47 -19.08
CA ALA A 140 -2.33 -8.26 -19.69
C ALA A 140 -2.72 -8.73 -21.10
N LEU A 141 -3.93 -9.26 -21.27
CA LEU A 141 -4.47 -9.71 -22.56
C LEU A 141 -4.55 -8.58 -23.60
N ARG A 142 -4.87 -7.35 -23.15
CA ARG A 142 -4.93 -6.19 -24.08
C ARG A 142 -3.54 -5.73 -24.52
N ARG A 143 -2.53 -5.89 -23.68
CA ARG A 143 -1.16 -5.43 -23.99
C ARG A 143 -0.35 -6.47 -24.76
N HIS A 144 -0.57 -7.73 -24.43
CA HIS A 144 0.13 -8.88 -25.02
C HIS A 144 -0.89 -9.96 -25.39
N PRO A 145 -1.68 -9.74 -26.47
CA PRO A 145 -2.70 -10.70 -26.92
C PRO A 145 -2.12 -12.01 -27.43
N GLU A 146 -0.82 -12.04 -27.74
CA GLU A 146 -0.08 -13.22 -28.15
C GLU A 146 0.16 -14.21 -27.01
N ILE A 147 0.00 -13.78 -25.74
CA ILE A 147 0.12 -14.62 -24.57
C ILE A 147 -1.28 -14.96 -24.05
N GLU A 148 -1.62 -16.22 -24.00
CA GLU A 148 -2.89 -16.70 -23.43
C GLU A 148 -2.86 -16.60 -21.90
N TRP A 149 -3.20 -15.43 -21.36
CA TRP A 149 -3.34 -15.23 -19.95
C TRP A 149 -4.69 -15.75 -19.44
N SER A 150 -4.67 -16.79 -18.63
CA SER A 150 -5.79 -17.16 -17.76
C SER A 150 -5.60 -16.57 -16.35
N TYR A 151 -6.65 -16.60 -15.54
CA TYR A 151 -6.53 -16.20 -14.12
C TYR A 151 -5.52 -17.07 -13.38
N ASP A 152 -5.56 -18.37 -13.61
CA ASP A 152 -4.72 -19.35 -12.91
C ASP A 152 -3.25 -19.16 -13.28
N THR A 153 -2.93 -19.09 -14.57
CA THR A 153 -1.56 -18.84 -15.05
C THR A 153 -1.03 -17.47 -14.57
N PHE A 154 -1.89 -16.46 -14.51
CA PHE A 154 -1.52 -15.14 -14.02
C PHE A 154 -1.15 -15.16 -12.52
N VAL A 155 -1.93 -15.88 -11.71
CA VAL A 155 -1.69 -15.99 -10.25
C VAL A 155 -0.47 -16.87 -9.98
N GLU A 156 -0.25 -17.95 -10.74
CA GLU A 156 0.96 -18.77 -10.65
C GLU A 156 2.22 -17.95 -10.92
N VAL A 157 2.24 -17.20 -12.02
CA VAL A 157 3.37 -16.29 -12.36
C VAL A 157 3.53 -15.19 -11.31
N LEU A 158 2.43 -14.70 -10.73
CA LEU A 158 2.48 -13.68 -9.66
C LEU A 158 3.13 -14.25 -8.39
N ALA A 159 2.91 -15.50 -8.06
CA ALA A 159 3.49 -16.20 -6.92
C ALA A 159 4.95 -16.58 -7.15
N ASP A 160 5.30 -16.97 -8.37
CA ASP A 160 6.67 -17.36 -8.75
C ASP A 160 7.55 -16.14 -8.98
N LYS A 161 8.40 -15.82 -7.99
CA LYS A 161 9.33 -14.70 -8.05
C LYS A 161 10.48 -14.88 -9.05
N THR A 162 10.69 -16.10 -9.54
CA THR A 162 11.76 -16.43 -10.49
C THR A 162 11.33 -16.33 -11.95
N SER A 163 10.02 -16.29 -12.19
CA SER A 163 9.45 -16.16 -13.53
C SER A 163 9.85 -14.82 -14.18
N GLU A 164 10.26 -14.86 -15.44
CA GLU A 164 10.59 -13.66 -16.24
C GLU A 164 9.41 -12.69 -16.31
N ASN A 165 8.19 -13.21 -16.37
CA ASN A 165 6.96 -12.41 -16.45
C ASN A 165 6.46 -11.92 -15.08
N ASN A 166 7.08 -12.29 -13.96
CA ASN A 166 6.61 -11.90 -12.63
C ASN A 166 6.51 -10.39 -12.45
N LYS A 167 7.53 -9.64 -12.90
CA LYS A 167 7.55 -8.18 -12.81
C LYS A 167 6.41 -7.55 -13.63
N TYR A 168 6.16 -8.07 -14.82
CA TYR A 168 5.09 -7.63 -15.72
C TYR A 168 3.71 -7.88 -15.09
N VAL A 169 3.47 -9.07 -14.60
CA VAL A 169 2.21 -9.47 -13.94
C VAL A 169 1.94 -8.62 -12.69
N LYS A 170 2.97 -8.32 -11.89
CA LYS A 170 2.86 -7.39 -10.75
C LYS A 170 2.44 -5.98 -11.17
N VAL A 171 2.98 -5.49 -12.28
CA VAL A 171 2.58 -4.17 -12.83
C VAL A 171 1.12 -4.22 -13.27
N CYS A 172 0.70 -5.24 -14.01
CA CYS A 172 -0.69 -5.41 -14.44
C CYS A 172 -1.67 -5.50 -13.25
N ARG A 173 -1.33 -6.26 -12.21
CA ARG A 173 -2.13 -6.33 -10.98
C ARG A 173 -2.20 -4.98 -10.26
N THR A 174 -1.11 -4.24 -10.23
CA THR A 174 -1.07 -2.90 -9.62
C THR A 174 -1.93 -1.89 -10.38
N LEU A 175 -1.93 -1.98 -11.71
CA LEU A 175 -2.83 -1.19 -12.56
C LEU A 175 -4.29 -1.62 -12.34
N GLY A 176 -4.57 -2.92 -12.27
CA GLY A 176 -5.89 -3.45 -11.93
C GLY A 176 -6.40 -2.92 -10.59
N LYS A 177 -5.51 -2.84 -9.58
CA LYS A 177 -5.86 -2.21 -8.30
C LYS A 177 -6.25 -0.74 -8.46
N LYS A 178 -5.54 0.03 -9.28
CA LYS A 178 -5.87 1.44 -9.54
C LYS A 178 -7.22 1.57 -10.24
N VAL A 179 -7.47 0.76 -11.27
CA VAL A 179 -8.74 0.75 -12.01
C VAL A 179 -9.93 0.43 -11.09
N ASN A 180 -9.77 -0.52 -10.19
CA ASN A 180 -10.85 -0.95 -9.28
C ASN A 180 -11.18 0.10 -8.19
N PHE A 181 -10.33 1.12 -7.99
CA PHE A 181 -10.53 2.18 -6.99
C PHE A 181 -10.68 3.58 -7.60
N THR A 182 -10.81 3.70 -8.91
CA THR A 182 -11.13 4.96 -9.60
C THR A 182 -12.62 5.05 -9.91
#